data_31fd710d29b61f0ec7b0694c59f2a0a1
#
_entry.id   31fd710d29b61f0ec7b0694c59f2a0a1
#
_cell.length_a   1.000
_cell.length_b   1.000
_cell.length_c   1.000
_cell.angle_alpha   90.00
_cell.angle_beta   90.00
_cell.angle_gamma   90.00
#
_symmetry.space_group_name_H-M   'P 1'
#
loop_
_entity.id
_entity.type
_entity.pdbx_description
1 polymer ?
#
loop_
_entity_poly.entity_id
_entity_poly.type
_entity_poly.pdbx_seq_one_letter_code
_entity_poly.pdbx_strand_id
1 'polypeptide(L)'
;MKAILFDLDGTLIDSSEGITKSAQYALSHFGIDEPDRNSLFFFIGPPLINTFMEHYGFTKERALEAVKKYRERYNKIGIFECSLFPGVKECIEALKAAGYRIGLASSKPEKSCERILEHFGILDIFDEVVGATFDGRIDTKEEVLNEVMRRWSDIPRDEMCLIGDTMFDIEGANRVDVPSIAVSFGFGDVNEMVSAGAKAVIDDLRQLPDVISKLFD
;
A
#
# COMPACT_ATOMS: atom_id res chain seq x y z
N MET A 1 6.88 -12.25 20.06
CA MET A 1 5.48 -11.75 19.71
C MET A 1 5.49 -11.55 18.20
N LYS A 2 4.57 -12.18 17.48
CA LYS A 2 4.53 -12.12 16.00
C LYS A 2 3.79 -10.88 15.52
N ALA A 3 4.15 -10.37 14.35
CA ALA A 3 3.57 -9.15 13.77
C ALA A 3 3.08 -9.35 12.34
N ILE A 4 1.92 -8.78 12.04
CA ILE A 4 1.34 -8.77 10.71
C ILE A 4 1.32 -7.34 10.21
N LEU A 5 1.96 -7.14 9.07
CA LEU A 5 2.09 -5.85 8.40
C LEU A 5 1.19 -5.85 7.16
N PHE A 6 0.46 -4.78 6.96
CA PHE A 6 -0.40 -4.61 5.78
C PHE A 6 0.11 -3.46 4.93
N ASP A 7 0.11 -3.63 3.60
CA ASP A 7 0.03 -2.47 2.73
C ASP A 7 -1.37 -1.86 2.79
N LEU A 8 -1.55 -0.68 2.19
CA LEU A 8 -2.81 0.07 2.22
C LEU A 8 -3.57 -0.02 0.90
N ASP A 9 -3.00 0.61 -0.15
CA ASP A 9 -3.64 0.73 -1.45
C ASP A 9 -3.65 -0.63 -2.18
N GLY A 10 -4.82 -1.16 -2.52
CA GLY A 10 -4.95 -2.50 -3.13
C GLY A 10 -4.97 -3.67 -2.14
N THR A 11 -4.64 -3.43 -0.88
CA THR A 11 -4.62 -4.47 0.16
C THR A 11 -5.74 -4.27 1.19
N LEU A 12 -5.80 -3.13 1.83
CA LEU A 12 -6.87 -2.79 2.78
C LEU A 12 -7.97 -1.96 2.13
N ILE A 13 -7.62 -1.11 1.15
CA ILE A 13 -8.55 -0.21 0.48
C ILE A 13 -8.47 -0.31 -1.04
N ASP A 14 -9.61 -0.20 -1.68
CA ASP A 14 -9.70 0.20 -3.09
C ASP A 14 -9.62 1.72 -3.17
N SER A 15 -8.47 2.23 -3.57
CA SER A 15 -8.18 3.66 -3.74
C SER A 15 -8.23 4.12 -5.20
N SER A 16 -8.64 3.25 -6.10
CA SER A 16 -8.60 3.49 -7.55
C SER A 16 -9.35 4.76 -7.96
N GLU A 17 -10.51 5.02 -7.36
CA GLU A 17 -11.32 6.19 -7.70
C GLU A 17 -10.59 7.50 -7.39
N GLY A 18 -10.07 7.66 -6.19
CA GLY A 18 -9.41 8.88 -5.75
C GLY A 18 -8.10 9.15 -6.49
N ILE A 19 -7.31 8.09 -6.72
CA ILE A 19 -6.03 8.17 -7.44
C ILE A 19 -6.27 8.54 -8.90
N THR A 20 -7.12 7.79 -9.61
CA THR A 20 -7.34 8.00 -11.05
C THR A 20 -8.01 9.35 -11.36
N LYS A 21 -8.99 9.78 -10.56
CA LYS A 21 -9.59 11.12 -10.68
C LYS A 21 -8.57 12.23 -10.40
N SER A 22 -7.63 12.04 -9.49
CA SER A 22 -6.60 13.02 -9.21
C SER A 22 -5.53 13.06 -10.31
N ALA A 23 -5.24 11.91 -10.93
CA ALA A 23 -4.41 11.84 -12.13
C ALA A 23 -5.07 12.57 -13.31
N GLN A 24 -6.37 12.31 -13.59
CA GLN A 24 -7.12 13.05 -14.60
C GLN A 24 -7.09 14.57 -14.38
N TYR A 25 -7.29 15.01 -13.13
CA TYR A 25 -7.21 16.43 -12.76
C TYR A 25 -5.82 17.01 -13.05
N ALA A 26 -4.76 16.30 -12.72
CA ALA A 26 -3.39 16.73 -13.04
C ALA A 26 -3.13 16.78 -14.54
N LEU A 27 -3.51 15.74 -15.29
CA LEU A 27 -3.33 15.64 -16.74
C LEU A 27 -4.09 16.73 -17.50
N SER A 28 -5.32 17.04 -17.09
CA SER A 28 -6.14 18.09 -17.70
C SER A 28 -5.48 19.47 -17.61
N HIS A 29 -4.70 19.74 -16.56
CA HIS A 29 -3.91 20.98 -16.45
C HIS A 29 -2.88 21.14 -17.58
N PHE A 30 -2.39 20.01 -18.13
CA PHE A 30 -1.45 19.98 -19.26
C PHE A 30 -2.15 19.79 -20.61
N GLY A 31 -3.48 19.88 -20.67
CA GLY A 31 -4.27 19.70 -21.88
C GLY A 31 -4.36 18.25 -22.35
N ILE A 32 -4.09 17.29 -21.46
CA ILE A 32 -4.21 15.85 -21.73
C ILE A 32 -5.56 15.39 -21.17
N ASP A 33 -6.41 14.86 -22.04
CA ASP A 33 -7.71 14.30 -21.69
C ASP A 33 -7.63 12.76 -21.68
N GLU A 34 -7.89 12.17 -20.52
CA GLU A 34 -7.93 10.73 -20.31
C GLU A 34 -9.30 10.36 -19.72
N PRO A 35 -10.30 10.13 -20.58
CA PRO A 35 -11.67 9.90 -20.13
C PRO A 35 -11.87 8.54 -19.47
N ASP A 36 -11.07 7.53 -19.86
CA ASP A 36 -11.14 6.19 -19.26
C ASP A 36 -10.21 6.12 -18.02
N ARG A 37 -10.81 6.04 -16.84
CA ARG A 37 -10.06 5.93 -15.59
C ARG A 37 -9.33 4.59 -15.44
N ASN A 38 -9.80 3.52 -16.09
CA ASN A 38 -9.13 2.23 -16.02
C ASN A 38 -7.75 2.28 -16.69
N SER A 39 -7.60 3.11 -17.73
CA SER A 39 -6.31 3.34 -18.36
C SER A 39 -5.28 4.02 -17.45
N LEU A 40 -5.68 4.49 -16.27
CA LEU A 40 -4.83 5.20 -15.30
C LEU A 40 -4.47 4.36 -14.07
N PHE A 41 -4.77 3.06 -14.06
CA PHE A 41 -4.47 2.20 -12.90
C PHE A 41 -2.97 2.08 -12.61
N PHE A 42 -2.11 2.32 -13.60
CA PHE A 42 -0.66 2.37 -13.41
C PHE A 42 -0.18 3.54 -12.51
N PHE A 43 -1.07 4.46 -12.12
CA PHE A 43 -0.78 5.45 -11.08
C PHE A 43 -0.90 4.89 -9.66
N ILE A 44 -1.43 3.67 -9.49
CA ILE A 44 -1.64 3.07 -8.18
C ILE A 44 -0.39 2.25 -7.80
N GLY A 45 0.28 2.63 -6.73
CA GLY A 45 1.49 1.98 -6.22
C GLY A 45 2.79 2.71 -6.56
N PRO A 46 3.18 2.90 -7.84
CA PRO A 46 4.44 3.54 -8.19
C PRO A 46 4.55 5.02 -7.77
N PRO A 47 5.78 5.53 -7.57
CA PRO A 47 6.01 6.96 -7.32
C PRO A 47 5.48 7.83 -8.46
N LEU A 48 4.62 8.81 -8.14
CA LEU A 48 3.93 9.66 -9.12
C LEU A 48 4.86 10.36 -10.11
N ILE A 49 6.05 10.80 -9.66
CA ILE A 49 7.04 11.46 -10.53
C ILE A 49 7.44 10.53 -11.67
N ASN A 50 7.80 9.29 -11.33
CA ASN A 50 8.21 8.28 -12.31
C ASN A 50 7.08 7.97 -13.27
N THR A 51 5.86 7.79 -12.75
CA THR A 51 4.67 7.53 -13.55
C THR A 51 4.41 8.62 -14.58
N PHE A 52 4.48 9.90 -14.21
CA PHE A 52 4.33 11.00 -15.19
C PHE A 52 5.46 11.05 -16.22
N MET A 53 6.70 10.73 -15.82
CA MET A 53 7.83 10.70 -16.74
C MET A 53 7.74 9.53 -17.74
N GLU A 54 7.44 8.34 -17.25
CA GLU A 54 7.45 7.10 -18.04
C GLU A 54 6.26 7.02 -19.02
N HIS A 55 5.04 7.33 -18.54
CA HIS A 55 3.84 7.17 -19.35
C HIS A 55 3.49 8.40 -20.20
N TYR A 56 3.92 9.61 -19.78
CA TYR A 56 3.58 10.85 -20.51
C TYR A 56 4.80 11.58 -21.06
N GLY A 57 6.01 11.03 -20.89
CA GLY A 57 7.25 11.64 -21.39
C GLY A 57 7.55 13.02 -20.77
N PHE A 58 7.07 13.28 -19.56
CA PHE A 58 7.33 14.57 -18.90
C PHE A 58 8.80 14.67 -18.48
N THR A 59 9.37 15.89 -18.60
CA THR A 59 10.63 16.17 -17.92
C THR A 59 10.41 16.11 -16.40
N LYS A 60 11.51 15.99 -15.64
CA LYS A 60 11.42 15.98 -14.17
C LYS A 60 10.70 17.19 -13.60
N GLU A 61 10.97 18.40 -14.16
CA GLU A 61 10.34 19.64 -13.73
C GLU A 61 8.82 19.62 -14.00
N ARG A 62 8.43 19.14 -15.18
CA ARG A 62 7.01 19.01 -15.56
C ARG A 62 6.29 17.96 -14.74
N ALA A 63 6.96 16.84 -14.43
CA ALA A 63 6.43 15.79 -13.56
C ALA A 63 6.23 16.30 -12.12
N LEU A 64 7.16 17.11 -11.59
CA LEU A 64 6.99 17.75 -10.27
C LEU A 64 5.78 18.71 -10.24
N GLU A 65 5.54 19.46 -11.31
CA GLU A 65 4.35 20.30 -11.43
C GLU A 65 3.07 19.45 -11.49
N ALA A 66 3.08 18.35 -12.24
CA ALA A 66 1.96 17.41 -12.32
C ALA A 66 1.66 16.77 -10.95
N VAL A 67 2.67 16.36 -10.21
CA VAL A 67 2.51 15.85 -8.83
C VAL A 67 1.90 16.91 -7.91
N LYS A 68 2.30 18.18 -8.05
CA LYS A 68 1.69 19.29 -7.29
C LYS A 68 0.21 19.39 -7.61
N LYS A 69 -0.17 19.36 -8.90
CA LYS A 69 -1.57 19.40 -9.36
C LYS A 69 -2.36 18.18 -8.87
N TYR A 70 -1.80 16.99 -8.98
CA TYR A 70 -2.39 15.78 -8.42
C TYR A 70 -2.72 15.96 -6.92
N ARG A 71 -1.75 16.43 -6.13
CA ARG A 71 -1.89 16.63 -4.68
C ARG A 71 -2.90 17.72 -4.32
N GLU A 72 -3.11 18.73 -5.16
CA GLU A 72 -4.14 19.77 -4.95
C GLU A 72 -5.55 19.19 -4.82
N ARG A 73 -5.86 18.15 -5.61
CA ARG A 73 -7.14 17.42 -5.55
C ARG A 73 -7.09 16.27 -4.55
N TYR A 74 -6.04 15.44 -4.66
CA TYR A 74 -5.94 14.22 -3.88
C TYR A 74 -6.03 14.49 -2.37
N ASN A 75 -5.26 15.43 -1.87
CA ASN A 75 -5.21 15.72 -0.43
C ASN A 75 -6.52 16.30 0.15
N LYS A 76 -7.40 16.84 -0.69
CA LYS A 76 -8.67 17.45 -0.25
C LYS A 76 -9.85 16.50 -0.39
N ILE A 77 -9.92 15.79 -1.51
CA ILE A 77 -11.08 15.00 -1.90
C ILE A 77 -10.66 13.55 -2.18
N GLY A 78 -9.69 13.34 -3.09
CA GLY A 78 -9.31 12.04 -3.60
C GLY A 78 -8.86 11.04 -2.52
N ILE A 79 -8.26 11.54 -1.45
CA ILE A 79 -7.82 10.70 -0.33
C ILE A 79 -8.98 9.94 0.35
N PHE A 80 -10.20 10.48 0.26
CA PHE A 80 -11.42 9.87 0.83
C PHE A 80 -12.31 9.22 -0.23
N GLU A 81 -11.97 9.31 -1.52
CA GLU A 81 -12.62 8.56 -2.59
C GLU A 81 -12.01 7.15 -2.68
N CYS A 82 -12.24 6.36 -1.64
CA CYS A 82 -11.78 4.99 -1.49
C CYS A 82 -12.77 4.20 -0.63
N SER A 83 -12.67 2.88 -0.65
CA SER A 83 -13.49 1.99 0.18
C SER A 83 -12.64 0.88 0.78
N LEU A 84 -13.02 0.36 1.96
CA LEU A 84 -12.40 -0.85 2.50
C LEU A 84 -12.74 -2.06 1.62
N PHE A 85 -11.78 -2.93 1.38
CA PHE A 85 -12.09 -4.25 0.85
C PHE A 85 -12.94 -5.07 1.83
N PRO A 86 -13.77 -6.01 1.32
CA PRO A 86 -14.56 -6.88 2.18
C PRO A 86 -13.67 -7.68 3.16
N GLY A 87 -14.11 -7.79 4.41
CA GLY A 87 -13.41 -8.60 5.42
C GLY A 87 -12.24 -7.92 6.13
N VAL A 88 -11.89 -6.66 5.78
CA VAL A 88 -10.74 -5.95 6.40
C VAL A 88 -10.88 -5.84 7.91
N LYS A 89 -11.99 -5.32 8.41
CA LYS A 89 -12.18 -5.11 9.87
C LYS A 89 -12.18 -6.43 10.60
N GLU A 90 -12.94 -7.39 10.11
CA GLU A 90 -13.05 -8.73 10.69
C GLU A 90 -11.70 -9.44 10.75
N CYS A 91 -10.92 -9.33 9.68
CA CYS A 91 -9.58 -9.93 9.60
C CYS A 91 -8.63 -9.33 10.64
N ILE A 92 -8.53 -7.98 10.66
CA ILE A 92 -7.61 -7.27 11.56
C ILE A 92 -7.99 -7.53 13.03
N GLU A 93 -9.28 -7.48 13.36
CA GLU A 93 -9.79 -7.77 14.71
C GLU A 93 -9.50 -9.22 15.13
N ALA A 94 -9.66 -10.20 14.23
CA ALA A 94 -9.37 -11.60 14.49
C ALA A 94 -7.87 -11.83 14.76
N LEU A 95 -6.99 -11.22 13.96
CA LEU A 95 -5.54 -11.30 14.17
C LEU A 95 -5.12 -10.64 15.48
N LYS A 96 -5.70 -9.48 15.80
CA LYS A 96 -5.47 -8.80 17.08
C LYS A 96 -5.90 -9.66 18.27
N ALA A 97 -7.09 -10.28 18.18
CA ALA A 97 -7.61 -11.19 19.21
C ALA A 97 -6.74 -12.46 19.36
N ALA A 98 -6.09 -12.92 18.28
CA ALA A 98 -5.12 -14.01 18.32
C ALA A 98 -3.74 -13.61 18.89
N GLY A 99 -3.54 -12.35 19.26
CA GLY A 99 -2.34 -11.86 19.93
C GLY A 99 -1.23 -11.38 19.00
N TYR A 100 -1.52 -11.17 17.71
CA TYR A 100 -0.57 -10.55 16.79
C TYR A 100 -0.51 -9.02 17.00
N ARG A 101 0.68 -8.44 16.82
CA ARG A 101 0.81 -6.99 16.60
C ARG A 101 0.42 -6.66 15.17
N ILE A 102 -0.32 -5.59 14.99
CA ILE A 102 -0.82 -5.17 13.68
C ILE A 102 -0.16 -3.86 13.29
N GLY A 103 0.51 -3.85 12.14
CA GLY A 103 1.15 -2.67 11.59
C GLY A 103 0.70 -2.36 10.18
N LEU A 104 0.78 -1.08 9.80
CA LEU A 104 0.71 -0.65 8.41
C LEU A 104 2.13 -0.37 7.92
N ALA A 105 2.45 -0.83 6.70
CA ALA A 105 3.73 -0.61 6.03
C ALA A 105 3.47 -0.25 4.55
N SER A 106 3.32 1.04 4.24
CA SER A 106 2.90 1.50 2.91
C SER A 106 3.88 2.50 2.29
N SER A 107 4.06 2.42 0.97
CA SER A 107 4.78 3.45 0.20
C SER A 107 4.00 4.77 0.05
N LYS A 108 2.77 4.82 0.54
CA LYS A 108 2.00 6.05 0.68
C LYS A 108 2.54 6.89 1.86
N PRO A 109 2.53 8.24 1.78
CA PRO A 109 2.97 9.08 2.91
C PRO A 109 2.24 8.76 4.22
N GLU A 110 2.98 8.57 5.32
CA GLU A 110 2.50 8.12 6.63
C GLU A 110 1.26 8.92 7.10
N LYS A 111 1.31 10.26 7.03
CA LYS A 111 0.17 11.11 7.40
C LYS A 111 -1.07 10.89 6.52
N SER A 112 -0.89 10.44 5.28
CA SER A 112 -2.03 10.10 4.41
C SER A 112 -2.63 8.77 4.82
N CYS A 113 -1.78 7.81 5.22
CA CYS A 113 -2.22 6.53 5.77
C CYS A 113 -3.06 6.72 7.03
N GLU A 114 -2.55 7.49 8.00
CA GLU A 114 -3.26 7.81 9.24
C GLU A 114 -4.65 8.41 8.99
N ARG A 115 -4.73 9.42 8.10
CA ARG A 115 -6.00 10.07 7.74
C ARG A 115 -7.02 9.10 7.12
N ILE A 116 -6.56 8.14 6.32
CA ILE A 116 -7.43 7.13 5.71
C ILE A 116 -7.92 6.14 6.77
N LEU A 117 -7.02 5.63 7.61
CA LEU A 117 -7.38 4.70 8.69
C LEU A 117 -8.33 5.36 9.70
N GLU A 118 -8.12 6.65 10.01
CA GLU A 118 -9.02 7.45 10.86
C GLU A 118 -10.40 7.62 10.21
N HIS A 119 -10.45 7.92 8.90
CA HIS A 119 -11.70 8.05 8.15
C HIS A 119 -12.57 6.78 8.22
N PHE A 120 -11.95 5.60 8.20
CA PHE A 120 -12.64 4.33 8.35
C PHE A 120 -12.85 3.88 9.81
N GLY A 121 -12.33 4.64 10.78
CA GLY A 121 -12.43 4.32 12.21
C GLY A 121 -11.69 3.05 12.60
N ILE A 122 -10.54 2.79 11.96
CA ILE A 122 -9.69 1.60 12.24
C ILE A 122 -8.26 1.96 12.67
N LEU A 123 -7.92 3.25 12.77
CA LEU A 123 -6.56 3.67 13.14
C LEU A 123 -6.11 3.09 14.49
N ASP A 124 -6.98 3.10 15.49
CA ASP A 124 -6.68 2.62 16.85
C ASP A 124 -6.43 1.10 16.95
N ILE A 125 -6.75 0.34 15.89
CA ILE A 125 -6.48 -1.10 15.84
C ILE A 125 -5.01 -1.36 15.51
N PHE A 126 -4.37 -0.45 14.77
CA PHE A 126 -2.96 -0.57 14.40
C PHE A 126 -2.05 -0.18 15.57
N ASP A 127 -1.08 -1.05 15.88
CA ASP A 127 -0.05 -0.78 16.89
C ASP A 127 1.03 0.16 16.35
N GLU A 128 1.18 0.22 15.01
CA GLU A 128 2.13 1.10 14.34
C GLU A 128 1.65 1.41 12.91
N VAL A 129 1.88 2.63 12.47
CA VAL A 129 1.65 3.05 11.09
C VAL A 129 2.95 3.60 10.55
N VAL A 130 3.52 2.96 9.54
CA VAL A 130 4.74 3.41 8.86
C VAL A 130 4.44 3.64 7.39
N GLY A 131 4.78 4.81 6.93
CA GLY A 131 4.62 5.21 5.54
C GLY A 131 5.83 5.92 4.99
N ALA A 132 5.80 6.21 3.69
CA ALA A 132 6.81 7.05 3.05
C ALA A 132 6.87 8.44 3.68
N THR A 133 8.02 9.11 3.54
CA THR A 133 8.19 10.50 3.97
C THR A 133 8.01 11.47 2.80
N PHE A 134 7.48 12.67 3.08
CA PHE A 134 7.30 13.69 2.03
C PHE A 134 8.61 14.21 1.43
N ASP A 135 9.72 14.08 2.16
CA ASP A 135 11.06 14.50 1.74
C ASP A 135 11.84 13.40 0.98
N GLY A 136 11.22 12.21 0.81
CA GLY A 136 11.81 11.11 0.05
C GLY A 136 12.94 10.37 0.77
N ARG A 137 13.09 10.53 2.09
CA ARG A 137 14.06 9.74 2.88
C ARG A 137 13.63 8.29 3.07
N ILE A 138 12.33 8.05 3.03
CA ILE A 138 11.68 6.74 3.01
C ILE A 138 10.70 6.80 1.85
N ASP A 139 10.89 5.99 0.81
CA ASP A 139 10.08 6.03 -0.41
C ASP A 139 9.78 4.63 -0.96
N THR A 140 10.67 3.66 -0.71
CA THR A 140 10.51 2.28 -1.16
C THR A 140 9.91 1.38 -0.06
N LYS A 141 9.31 0.24 -0.46
CA LYS A 141 8.79 -0.75 0.48
C LYS A 141 9.88 -1.30 1.40
N GLU A 142 11.08 -1.51 0.88
CA GLU A 142 12.25 -1.93 1.67
C GLU A 142 12.57 -0.93 2.79
N GLU A 143 12.62 0.37 2.48
CA GLU A 143 12.90 1.42 3.46
C GLU A 143 11.80 1.54 4.51
N VAL A 144 10.52 1.41 4.08
CA VAL A 144 9.37 1.38 5.01
C VAL A 144 9.48 0.19 5.96
N LEU A 145 9.79 -1.00 5.47
CA LEU A 145 9.94 -2.18 6.31
C LEU A 145 11.14 -2.07 7.26
N ASN A 146 12.26 -1.50 6.81
CA ASN A 146 13.40 -1.19 7.68
C ASN A 146 13.00 -0.23 8.81
N GLU A 147 12.16 0.76 8.53
CA GLU A 147 11.64 1.67 9.56
C GLU A 147 10.69 0.97 10.53
N VAL A 148 9.83 0.05 10.06
CA VAL A 148 9.01 -0.82 10.94
C VAL A 148 9.91 -1.60 11.89
N MET A 149 10.94 -2.28 11.37
CA MET A 149 11.86 -3.07 12.19
C MET A 149 12.65 -2.21 13.19
N ARG A 150 12.96 -0.96 12.83
CA ARG A 150 13.58 -0.01 13.75
C ARG A 150 12.63 0.37 14.90
N ARG A 151 11.35 0.59 14.60
CA ARG A 151 10.32 0.90 15.63
C ARG A 151 9.96 -0.32 16.47
N TRP A 152 9.96 -1.51 15.86
CA TRP A 152 9.67 -2.80 16.51
C TRP A 152 10.91 -3.68 16.65
N SER A 153 11.97 -3.14 17.26
CA SER A 153 13.24 -3.83 17.42
C SER A 153 13.20 -5.08 18.32
N ASP A 154 12.08 -5.29 18.99
CA ASP A 154 11.80 -6.46 19.84
C ASP A 154 11.19 -7.66 19.07
N ILE A 155 10.84 -7.48 17.78
CA ILE A 155 10.24 -8.52 16.95
C ILE A 155 11.26 -8.99 15.89
N PRO A 156 11.67 -10.26 15.87
CA PRO A 156 12.51 -10.82 14.81
C PRO A 156 11.82 -10.76 13.43
N ARG A 157 12.61 -10.67 12.36
CA ARG A 157 12.12 -10.58 10.98
C ARG A 157 11.27 -11.78 10.57
N ASP A 158 11.69 -12.97 10.97
CA ASP A 158 11.00 -14.24 10.73
C ASP A 158 9.71 -14.39 11.56
N GLU A 159 9.49 -13.52 12.54
CA GLU A 159 8.22 -13.38 13.27
C GLU A 159 7.32 -12.25 12.71
N MET A 160 7.69 -11.63 11.57
CA MET A 160 6.89 -10.67 10.85
C MET A 160 6.35 -11.29 9.55
N CYS A 161 5.22 -10.77 9.04
CA CYS A 161 4.70 -11.12 7.72
C CYS A 161 4.09 -9.88 7.08
N LEU A 162 4.45 -9.59 5.82
CA LEU A 162 3.83 -8.51 5.03
C LEU A 162 2.70 -9.06 4.17
N ILE A 163 1.57 -8.37 4.17
CA ILE A 163 0.44 -8.62 3.29
C ILE A 163 0.39 -7.49 2.26
N GLY A 164 0.44 -7.82 0.97
CA GLY A 164 0.45 -6.83 -0.10
C GLY A 164 -0.19 -7.35 -1.38
N ASP A 165 -0.43 -6.46 -2.32
CA ASP A 165 -1.14 -6.76 -3.57
C ASP A 165 -0.29 -6.59 -4.83
N THR A 166 0.98 -6.17 -4.68
CA THR A 166 1.87 -5.95 -5.82
C THR A 166 3.20 -6.70 -5.67
N MET A 167 3.90 -6.92 -6.79
CA MET A 167 5.26 -7.46 -6.77
C MET A 167 6.23 -6.60 -5.96
N PHE A 168 5.99 -5.27 -5.87
CA PHE A 168 6.83 -4.37 -5.08
C PHE A 168 6.77 -4.67 -3.59
N ASP A 169 5.62 -5.13 -3.09
CA ASP A 169 5.46 -5.58 -1.70
C ASP A 169 6.29 -6.84 -1.46
N ILE A 170 6.17 -7.81 -2.35
CA ILE A 170 6.84 -9.10 -2.23
C ILE A 170 8.36 -8.93 -2.35
N GLU A 171 8.83 -8.18 -3.36
CA GLU A 171 10.27 -7.90 -3.51
C GLU A 171 10.82 -7.06 -2.36
N GLY A 172 10.09 -6.05 -1.89
CA GLY A 172 10.50 -5.23 -0.75
C GLY A 172 10.62 -6.06 0.52
N ALA A 173 9.69 -6.98 0.78
CA ALA A 173 9.73 -7.90 1.90
C ALA A 173 10.94 -8.87 1.79
N ASN A 174 11.19 -9.43 0.60
CA ASN A 174 12.32 -10.32 0.36
C ASN A 174 13.68 -9.64 0.59
N ARG A 175 13.82 -8.36 0.24
CA ARG A 175 15.09 -7.61 0.44
C ARG A 175 15.44 -7.43 1.92
N VAL A 176 14.47 -7.55 2.79
CA VAL A 176 14.66 -7.43 4.24
C VAL A 176 14.41 -8.75 5.00
N ASP A 177 14.32 -9.87 4.28
CA ASP A 177 14.08 -11.22 4.82
C ASP A 177 12.78 -11.33 5.64
N VAL A 178 11.72 -10.61 5.25
CA VAL A 178 10.38 -10.72 5.84
C VAL A 178 9.51 -11.57 4.92
N PRO A 179 8.86 -12.66 5.41
CA PRO A 179 7.91 -13.41 4.61
C PRO A 179 6.71 -12.56 4.20
N SER A 180 6.14 -12.84 3.01
CA SER A 180 5.01 -12.09 2.48
C SER A 180 3.90 -12.99 1.93
N ILE A 181 2.66 -12.51 2.02
CA ILE A 181 1.46 -13.11 1.46
C ILE A 181 0.85 -12.13 0.48
N ALA A 182 0.52 -12.61 -0.72
CA ALA A 182 -0.13 -11.84 -1.75
C ALA A 182 -1.65 -11.87 -1.61
N VAL A 183 -2.33 -10.75 -1.89
CA VAL A 183 -3.78 -10.72 -2.12
C VAL A 183 -4.05 -10.60 -3.61
N SER A 184 -5.03 -11.37 -4.12
CA SER A 184 -5.32 -11.42 -5.57
C SER A 184 -6.38 -10.42 -6.03
N PHE A 185 -7.03 -9.75 -5.11
CA PHE A 185 -8.10 -8.78 -5.41
C PHE A 185 -7.62 -7.33 -5.55
N GLY A 186 -6.32 -7.09 -5.35
CA GLY A 186 -5.70 -5.78 -5.50
C GLY A 186 -5.38 -5.41 -6.96
N PHE A 187 -4.37 -4.58 -7.16
CA PHE A 187 -4.04 -4.00 -8.47
C PHE A 187 -2.91 -4.72 -9.20
N GLY A 188 -2.12 -5.56 -8.50
CA GLY A 188 -0.98 -6.28 -9.06
C GLY A 188 -1.32 -7.59 -9.75
N ASP A 189 -0.37 -8.12 -10.53
CA ASP A 189 -0.50 -9.43 -11.19
C ASP A 189 -0.07 -10.55 -10.24
N VAL A 190 -0.96 -11.52 -10.02
CA VAL A 190 -0.75 -12.66 -9.13
C VAL A 190 0.47 -13.50 -9.57
N ASN A 191 0.68 -13.67 -10.89
CA ASN A 191 1.81 -14.48 -11.39
C ASN A 191 3.14 -13.78 -11.11
N GLU A 192 3.18 -12.45 -11.20
CA GLU A 192 4.37 -11.67 -10.83
C GLU A 192 4.67 -11.82 -9.34
N MET A 193 3.65 -11.69 -8.47
CA MET A 193 3.81 -11.86 -7.03
C MET A 193 4.27 -13.27 -6.63
N VAL A 194 3.71 -14.30 -7.26
CA VAL A 194 4.15 -15.69 -7.05
C VAL A 194 5.58 -15.88 -7.52
N SER A 195 5.92 -15.36 -8.69
CA SER A 195 7.29 -15.43 -9.25
C SER A 195 8.30 -14.68 -8.39
N ALA A 196 7.88 -13.56 -7.76
CA ALA A 196 8.67 -12.81 -6.80
C ALA A 196 8.85 -13.53 -5.45
N GLY A 197 8.09 -14.60 -5.16
CA GLY A 197 8.29 -15.45 -4.00
C GLY A 197 7.31 -15.27 -2.85
N ALA A 198 6.10 -14.77 -3.13
CA ALA A 198 5.01 -14.77 -2.15
C ALA A 198 4.79 -16.15 -1.55
N LYS A 199 4.70 -16.27 -0.23
CA LYS A 199 4.56 -17.56 0.49
C LYS A 199 3.18 -18.20 0.31
N ALA A 200 2.17 -17.36 0.08
CA ALA A 200 0.80 -17.78 -0.23
C ALA A 200 0.09 -16.67 -1.03
N VAL A 201 -1.01 -17.03 -1.68
CA VAL A 201 -1.95 -16.10 -2.30
C VAL A 201 -3.32 -16.33 -1.68
N ILE A 202 -4.00 -15.26 -1.30
CA ILE A 202 -5.37 -15.29 -0.80
C ILE A 202 -6.27 -14.41 -1.68
N ASP A 203 -7.52 -14.78 -1.83
CA ASP A 203 -8.55 -14.04 -2.57
C ASP A 203 -9.59 -13.37 -1.64
N ASP A 204 -9.47 -13.61 -0.33
CA ASP A 204 -10.30 -13.01 0.71
C ASP A 204 -9.50 -12.85 1.99
N LEU A 205 -9.52 -11.66 2.59
CA LEU A 205 -8.80 -11.39 3.84
C LEU A 205 -9.25 -12.25 5.02
N ARG A 206 -10.46 -12.77 4.98
CA ARG A 206 -10.96 -13.70 6.02
C ARG A 206 -10.22 -15.04 6.06
N GLN A 207 -9.46 -15.38 5.01
CA GLN A 207 -8.59 -16.57 4.99
C GLN A 207 -7.27 -16.34 5.73
N LEU A 208 -6.89 -15.05 5.93
CA LEU A 208 -5.56 -14.70 6.43
C LEU A 208 -5.24 -15.30 7.82
N PRO A 209 -6.13 -15.32 8.81
CA PRO A 209 -5.82 -15.93 10.12
C PRO A 209 -5.36 -17.39 10.02
N ASP A 210 -6.02 -18.20 9.18
CA ASP A 210 -5.67 -19.60 8.97
C ASP A 210 -4.33 -19.77 8.22
N VAL A 211 -4.06 -18.89 7.26
CA VAL A 211 -2.80 -18.92 6.49
C VAL A 211 -1.63 -18.47 7.37
N ILE A 212 -1.80 -17.43 8.16
CA ILE A 212 -0.79 -16.92 9.11
C ILE A 212 -0.47 -17.97 10.18
N SER A 213 -1.47 -18.65 10.72
CA SER A 213 -1.22 -19.73 11.69
C SER A 213 -0.27 -20.77 11.12
N LYS A 214 -0.52 -21.26 9.90
CA LYS A 214 0.33 -22.24 9.22
C LYS A 214 1.72 -21.73 8.82
N LEU A 215 1.85 -20.44 8.57
CA LEU A 215 3.13 -19.82 8.20
C LEU A 215 4.10 -19.78 9.39
N PHE A 216 3.56 -19.64 10.58
CA PHE A 216 4.35 -19.47 11.81
C PHE A 216 4.42 -20.73 12.71
N ASP A 217 3.77 -21.85 12.31
CA ASP A 217 3.91 -23.17 12.96
C ASP A 217 5.19 -23.86 12.51
#